data_b73ebbcd3573ccae61e87c18f9f0134a
#
_entry.id   b73ebbcd3573ccae61e87c18f9f0134a
#
_cell.length_a   1.000
_cell.length_b   1.000
_cell.length_c   1.000
_cell.angle_alpha   90.00
_cell.angle_beta   90.00
_cell.angle_gamma   90.00
#
_symmetry.space_group_name_H-M   'P 1'
#
loop_
_entity.id
_entity.type
_entity.pdbx_description
1 polymer ?
#
loop_
_entity_poly.entity_id
_entity_poly.type
_entity_poly.pdbx_seq_one_letter_code
_entity_poly.pdbx_strand_id
1 'polypeptide(L)'
;MKTKGKSGVMDMTQGNMAMLILSFALPLMLGNVFQQFYTVADTAIVGKILGVDALAALGTVESINWLVLGTIQGITQGFGILVSQQFGAKKEEALQETIFHASFLAVVAAILFTVGILIGLPGLVGILQVPVDIRPICLDYLYVLFGGIPLMMLYNFTAAMLRAFGDSKTPLTACVIAALFNIALDLYFILELGWGVKGAALATVIAQTLASAYCLWKLCRIEVLAEKRKAAKWRLHAGLCGKLIYLGLPMAFQNLVIAIGGMIVQTVVNSFGVAFIAGYTATCKLYGILEVAATSYGFAMVTYTGQNLGAGKTDRIKEGTRIGVLIGVLTSFVITGLMFLLGRNILGLFISADASQGSQAAVVAWRFLRIMSSFLWVLYILHIVRSVIQGMGNTVIPLVSGIFEFIMRTGATLILPVLFGENGILFAEVLAWMGADLVLIPGYFYMRKKLLSGRSNQGDVQSAV
;
A
#
# COMPACT_ATOMS: atom_id res chain seq x y z
N MET A 1 15.35 -28.25 4.45
CA MET A 1 13.90 -28.49 4.55
C MET A 1 13.50 -28.51 6.01
N LYS A 2 12.40 -27.87 6.41
CA LYS A 2 11.86 -27.65 7.77
C LYS A 2 12.52 -26.48 8.54
N THR A 3 12.02 -25.28 8.31
CA THR A 3 11.96 -24.17 9.27
C THR A 3 10.52 -23.62 9.31
N LYS A 4 9.54 -24.51 9.42
CA LYS A 4 8.19 -24.14 9.88
C LYS A 4 8.22 -24.28 11.39
N GLY A 5 8.54 -23.20 12.09
CA GLY A 5 8.13 -23.05 13.47
C GLY A 5 6.60 -23.24 13.54
N LYS A 6 6.08 -23.85 14.58
CA LYS A 6 4.65 -24.15 14.81
C LYS A 6 3.74 -22.90 14.77
N SER A 7 4.28 -21.68 14.63
CA SER A 7 3.58 -20.38 14.74
C SER A 7 3.31 -19.64 13.41
N GLY A 8 3.65 -20.19 12.25
CA GLY A 8 3.49 -19.48 10.97
C GLY A 8 4.58 -18.43 10.66
N VAL A 9 5.48 -18.15 11.59
CA VAL A 9 6.60 -17.21 11.50
C VAL A 9 7.66 -17.72 10.54
N MET A 10 8.17 -16.85 9.65
CA MET A 10 9.23 -17.17 8.68
C MET A 10 10.51 -16.41 9.02
N ASP A 11 11.58 -17.14 9.36
CA ASP A 11 12.92 -16.56 9.47
C ASP A 11 13.52 -16.39 8.07
N MET A 12 13.59 -15.14 7.59
CA MET A 12 14.16 -14.82 6.28
C MET A 12 15.68 -14.69 6.27
N THR A 13 16.33 -14.92 7.41
CA THR A 13 17.79 -14.86 7.52
C THR A 13 18.47 -16.13 7.07
N GLN A 14 17.74 -17.22 6.78
CA GLN A 14 18.26 -18.53 6.42
C GLN A 14 17.50 -19.12 5.22
N GLY A 15 18.16 -19.97 4.45
CA GLY A 15 17.55 -20.66 3.31
C GLY A 15 17.72 -19.93 1.97
N ASN A 16 17.05 -20.45 0.93
CA ASN A 16 17.11 -19.93 -0.43
C ASN A 16 16.34 -18.61 -0.54
N MET A 17 17.01 -17.57 -0.98
CA MET A 17 16.47 -16.19 -1.02
C MET A 17 15.28 -16.05 -1.96
N ALA A 18 15.37 -16.63 -3.16
CA ALA A 18 14.29 -16.59 -4.14
C ALA A 18 13.00 -17.22 -3.58
N MET A 19 13.15 -18.41 -2.97
CA MET A 19 12.02 -19.13 -2.38
C MET A 19 11.42 -18.36 -1.20
N LEU A 20 12.23 -17.71 -0.36
CA LEU A 20 11.77 -16.89 0.76
C LEU A 20 10.97 -15.69 0.26
N ILE A 21 11.50 -14.94 -0.72
CA ILE A 21 10.83 -13.77 -1.31
C ILE A 21 9.50 -14.18 -1.96
N LEU A 22 9.51 -15.22 -2.80
CA LEU A 22 8.31 -15.69 -3.49
C LEU A 22 7.27 -16.25 -2.52
N SER A 23 7.66 -17.10 -1.57
CA SER A 23 6.71 -17.69 -0.62
C SER A 23 6.09 -16.69 0.34
N PHE A 24 6.74 -15.55 0.55
CA PHE A 24 6.19 -14.42 1.30
C PHE A 24 5.32 -13.52 0.42
N ALA A 25 5.76 -13.19 -0.80
CA ALA A 25 5.04 -12.28 -1.68
C ALA A 25 3.74 -12.89 -2.26
N LEU A 26 3.74 -14.19 -2.62
CA LEU A 26 2.57 -14.83 -3.23
C LEU A 26 1.29 -14.75 -2.39
N PRO A 27 1.29 -15.05 -1.07
CA PRO A 27 0.08 -14.84 -0.26
C PRO A 27 -0.39 -13.40 -0.22
N LEU A 28 0.53 -12.41 -0.20
CA LEU A 28 0.17 -10.99 -0.23
C LEU A 28 -0.43 -10.59 -1.58
N MET A 29 0.12 -11.11 -2.70
CA MET A 29 -0.47 -10.89 -4.02
C MET A 29 -1.92 -11.40 -4.08
N LEU A 30 -2.16 -12.62 -3.60
CA LEU A 30 -3.51 -13.18 -3.55
C LEU A 30 -4.43 -12.33 -2.66
N GLY A 31 -3.97 -11.91 -1.48
CA GLY A 31 -4.75 -11.04 -0.59
C GLY A 31 -5.14 -9.71 -1.24
N ASN A 32 -4.18 -9.07 -1.88
CA ASN A 32 -4.41 -7.79 -2.57
C ASN A 32 -5.34 -7.94 -3.79
N VAL A 33 -5.23 -9.06 -4.54
CA VAL A 33 -6.17 -9.37 -5.63
C VAL A 33 -7.59 -9.58 -5.07
N PHE A 34 -7.76 -10.34 -3.99
CA PHE A 34 -9.07 -10.49 -3.33
C PHE A 34 -9.61 -9.14 -2.84
N GLN A 35 -8.74 -8.26 -2.34
CA GLN A 35 -9.13 -6.90 -1.95
C GLN A 35 -9.66 -6.09 -3.12
N GLN A 36 -9.03 -6.16 -4.29
CA GLN A 36 -9.52 -5.49 -5.49
C GLN A 36 -10.90 -6.04 -5.92
N PHE A 37 -11.08 -7.35 -5.86
CA PHE A 37 -12.38 -7.95 -6.20
C PHE A 37 -13.50 -7.51 -5.28
N TYR A 38 -13.28 -7.46 -3.95
CA TYR A 38 -14.33 -7.01 -3.05
C TYR A 38 -14.66 -5.54 -3.23
N THR A 39 -13.67 -4.67 -3.49
CA THR A 39 -13.90 -3.25 -3.76
C THR A 39 -14.78 -3.06 -5.00
N VAL A 40 -14.57 -3.87 -6.04
CA VAL A 40 -15.43 -3.87 -7.24
C VAL A 40 -16.83 -4.37 -6.90
N ALA A 41 -16.95 -5.43 -6.09
CA ALA A 41 -18.24 -5.98 -5.69
C ALA A 41 -19.04 -4.97 -4.84
N ASP A 42 -18.43 -4.34 -3.84
CA ASP A 42 -19.03 -3.28 -3.02
C ASP A 42 -19.56 -2.13 -3.89
N THR A 43 -18.71 -1.59 -4.77
CA THR A 43 -19.10 -0.54 -5.71
C THR A 43 -20.27 -0.95 -6.61
N ALA A 44 -20.28 -2.21 -7.07
CA ALA A 44 -21.36 -2.74 -7.91
C ALA A 44 -22.67 -2.92 -7.14
N ILE A 45 -22.61 -3.37 -5.88
CA ILE A 45 -23.78 -3.49 -5.00
C ILE A 45 -24.40 -2.11 -4.76
N VAL A 46 -23.59 -1.15 -4.33
CA VAL A 46 -24.05 0.22 -4.08
C VAL A 46 -24.64 0.84 -5.34
N GLY A 47 -23.96 0.73 -6.48
CA GLY A 47 -24.44 1.32 -7.75
C GLY A 47 -25.73 0.71 -8.26
N LYS A 48 -25.90 -0.64 -8.14
CA LYS A 48 -27.13 -1.31 -8.60
C LYS A 48 -28.33 -1.10 -7.69
N ILE A 49 -28.11 -0.97 -6.37
CA ILE A 49 -29.21 -0.93 -5.40
C ILE A 49 -29.55 0.50 -5.03
N LEU A 50 -28.56 1.37 -4.80
CA LEU A 50 -28.77 2.73 -4.35
C LEU A 50 -28.78 3.77 -5.49
N GLY A 51 -28.40 3.34 -6.71
CA GLY A 51 -28.46 4.17 -7.90
C GLY A 51 -27.22 5.01 -8.18
N VAL A 52 -27.33 5.87 -9.20
CA VAL A 52 -26.19 6.60 -9.79
C VAL A 52 -25.61 7.65 -8.84
N ASP A 53 -26.43 8.30 -8.03
CA ASP A 53 -25.98 9.35 -7.10
C ASP A 53 -25.09 8.77 -5.99
N ALA A 54 -25.46 7.61 -5.45
CA ALA A 54 -24.65 6.89 -4.47
C ALA A 54 -23.32 6.40 -5.09
N LEU A 55 -23.36 5.89 -6.32
CA LEU A 55 -22.17 5.47 -7.05
C LEU A 55 -21.22 6.65 -7.32
N ALA A 56 -21.77 7.80 -7.74
CA ALA A 56 -21.01 9.02 -7.96
C ALA A 56 -20.38 9.54 -6.65
N ALA A 57 -21.14 9.47 -5.55
CA ALA A 57 -20.63 9.84 -4.23
C ALA A 57 -19.44 8.95 -3.83
N LEU A 58 -19.55 7.61 -3.95
CA LEU A 58 -18.45 6.69 -3.63
C LEU A 58 -17.21 6.95 -4.50
N GLY A 59 -17.40 7.16 -5.80
CA GLY A 59 -16.28 7.47 -6.71
C GLY A 59 -15.55 8.77 -6.32
N THR A 60 -16.30 9.80 -5.90
CA THR A 60 -15.71 11.08 -5.50
C THR A 60 -14.91 10.98 -4.21
N VAL A 61 -15.37 10.19 -3.24
CA VAL A 61 -14.70 10.04 -1.94
C VAL A 61 -13.54 9.02 -1.97
N GLU A 62 -13.38 8.26 -3.03
CA GLU A 62 -12.32 7.26 -3.16
C GLU A 62 -10.93 7.89 -3.00
N SER A 63 -10.72 9.10 -3.54
CA SER A 63 -9.45 9.83 -3.42
C SER A 63 -9.10 10.19 -1.96
N ILE A 64 -10.11 10.60 -1.16
CA ILE A 64 -9.90 10.90 0.26
C ILE A 64 -9.56 9.61 1.01
N ASN A 65 -10.25 8.53 0.69
CA ASN A 65 -10.01 7.23 1.32
C ASN A 65 -8.57 6.74 1.05
N TRP A 66 -8.09 6.84 -0.19
CA TRP A 66 -6.70 6.51 -0.54
C TRP A 66 -5.67 7.34 0.20
N LEU A 67 -5.92 8.64 0.37
CA LEU A 67 -5.05 9.55 1.11
C LEU A 67 -4.95 9.13 2.59
N VAL A 68 -6.09 8.85 3.22
CA VAL A 68 -6.16 8.44 4.64
C VAL A 68 -5.52 7.06 4.83
N LEU A 69 -5.91 6.06 4.02
CA LEU A 69 -5.36 4.70 4.11
C LEU A 69 -3.86 4.66 3.81
N GLY A 70 -3.40 5.38 2.79
CA GLY A 70 -1.98 5.47 2.46
C GLY A 70 -1.14 6.03 3.61
N THR A 71 -1.66 7.06 4.31
CA THR A 71 -1.01 7.64 5.48
C THR A 71 -0.93 6.64 6.63
N ILE A 72 -2.02 5.94 6.95
CA ILE A 72 -2.08 4.89 7.97
C ILE A 72 -1.09 3.76 7.65
N GLN A 73 -1.07 3.30 6.39
CA GLN A 73 -0.13 2.27 5.93
C GLN A 73 1.32 2.71 6.07
N GLY A 74 1.64 3.96 5.69
CA GLY A 74 2.99 4.51 5.81
C GLY A 74 3.49 4.48 7.27
N ILE A 75 2.68 4.96 8.21
CA ILE A 75 3.02 4.97 9.65
C ILE A 75 3.27 3.54 10.15
N THR A 76 2.30 2.66 9.93
CA THR A 76 2.34 1.30 10.49
C THR A 76 3.43 0.44 9.87
N GLN A 77 3.70 0.60 8.57
CA GLN A 77 4.78 -0.07 7.87
C GLN A 77 6.15 0.41 8.37
N GLY A 78 6.29 1.72 8.64
CA GLY A 78 7.52 2.27 9.25
C GLY A 78 7.83 1.64 10.60
N PHE A 79 6.81 1.43 11.44
CA PHE A 79 6.98 0.71 12.72
C PHE A 79 7.43 -0.75 12.50
N GLY A 80 6.87 -1.41 11.49
CA GLY A 80 7.24 -2.78 11.11
C GLY A 80 8.72 -2.94 10.72
N ILE A 81 9.38 -1.89 10.21
CA ILE A 81 10.80 -1.92 9.86
C ILE A 81 11.65 -2.22 11.09
N LEU A 82 11.47 -1.46 12.17
CA LEU A 82 12.24 -1.65 13.40
C LEU A 82 11.96 -3.02 14.04
N VAL A 83 10.69 -3.44 14.03
CA VAL A 83 10.28 -4.76 14.53
C VAL A 83 10.96 -5.88 13.74
N SER A 84 11.02 -5.79 12.40
CA SER A 84 11.70 -6.80 11.58
C SER A 84 13.21 -6.85 11.85
N GLN A 85 13.86 -5.71 12.10
CA GLN A 85 15.27 -5.63 12.47
C GLN A 85 15.53 -6.27 13.84
N GLN A 86 14.72 -5.97 14.87
CA GLN A 86 14.84 -6.55 16.20
C GLN A 86 14.58 -8.06 16.19
N PHE A 87 13.59 -8.50 15.40
CA PHE A 87 13.32 -9.93 15.21
C PHE A 87 14.50 -10.65 14.57
N GLY A 88 15.10 -10.09 13.51
CA GLY A 88 16.30 -10.63 12.88
C GLY A 88 17.52 -10.67 13.80
N ALA A 89 17.66 -9.66 14.68
CA ALA A 89 18.71 -9.59 15.69
C ALA A 89 18.51 -10.58 16.85
N LYS A 90 17.34 -11.25 16.94
CA LYS A 90 16.94 -12.14 18.05
C LYS A 90 16.98 -11.46 19.42
N LYS A 91 16.75 -10.14 19.47
CA LYS A 91 16.72 -9.33 20.69
C LYS A 91 15.28 -9.27 21.23
N GLU A 92 14.84 -10.31 21.94
CA GLU A 92 13.44 -10.48 22.36
C GLU A 92 12.92 -9.34 23.24
N GLU A 93 13.74 -8.85 24.18
CA GLU A 93 13.33 -7.74 25.07
C GLU A 93 13.14 -6.44 24.29
N ALA A 94 14.10 -6.08 23.43
CA ALA A 94 14.01 -4.90 22.58
C ALA A 94 12.86 -4.99 21.57
N LEU A 95 12.59 -6.20 21.05
CA LEU A 95 11.45 -6.47 20.16
C LEU A 95 10.10 -6.20 20.86
N GLN A 96 9.92 -6.74 22.07
CA GLN A 96 8.69 -6.52 22.86
C GLN A 96 8.53 -5.05 23.22
N GLU A 97 9.61 -4.38 23.65
CA GLU A 97 9.62 -2.96 23.96
C GLU A 97 9.26 -2.12 22.72
N THR A 98 9.82 -2.46 21.56
CA THR A 98 9.51 -1.80 20.29
C THR A 98 8.03 -1.93 19.93
N ILE A 99 7.45 -3.13 20.06
CA ILE A 99 6.02 -3.36 19.74
C ILE A 99 5.12 -2.58 20.72
N PHE A 100 5.49 -2.49 22.00
CA PHE A 100 4.74 -1.68 22.97
C PHE A 100 4.71 -0.20 22.58
N HIS A 101 5.88 0.39 22.30
CA HIS A 101 5.98 1.80 21.87
C HIS A 101 5.26 2.04 20.54
N ALA A 102 5.40 1.12 19.60
CA ALA A 102 4.69 1.18 18.31
C ALA A 102 3.17 1.10 18.50
N SER A 103 2.68 0.24 19.42
CA SER A 103 1.24 0.15 19.75
C SER A 103 0.73 1.44 20.36
N PHE A 104 1.49 2.03 21.30
CA PHE A 104 1.15 3.31 21.91
C PHE A 104 1.06 4.42 20.86
N LEU A 105 2.08 4.55 20.00
CA LEU A 105 2.08 5.54 18.92
C LEU A 105 0.97 5.31 17.91
N ALA A 106 0.63 4.06 17.60
CA ALA A 106 -0.48 3.72 16.70
C ALA A 106 -1.83 4.17 17.30
N VAL A 107 -2.05 3.99 18.62
CA VAL A 107 -3.27 4.47 19.29
C VAL A 107 -3.33 5.99 19.27
N VAL A 108 -2.23 6.67 19.60
CA VAL A 108 -2.16 8.14 19.56
C VAL A 108 -2.44 8.65 18.15
N ALA A 109 -1.80 8.06 17.14
CA ALA A 109 -2.02 8.41 15.75
C ALA A 109 -3.48 8.16 15.32
N ALA A 110 -4.08 7.03 15.72
CA ALA A 110 -5.47 6.72 15.41
C ALA A 110 -6.43 7.79 15.95
N ILE A 111 -6.23 8.22 17.22
CA ILE A 111 -7.04 9.27 17.82
C ILE A 111 -6.87 10.60 17.09
N LEU A 112 -5.62 11.03 16.87
CA LEU A 112 -5.32 12.30 16.19
C LEU A 112 -5.87 12.32 14.76
N PHE A 113 -5.72 11.23 14.01
CA PHE A 113 -6.25 11.11 12.65
C PHE A 113 -7.77 11.11 12.65
N THR A 114 -8.42 10.34 13.52
CA THR A 114 -9.88 10.29 13.62
C THR A 114 -10.44 11.68 13.89
N VAL A 115 -9.95 12.35 14.93
CA VAL A 115 -10.44 13.69 15.32
C VAL A 115 -10.15 14.70 14.22
N GLY A 116 -8.91 14.74 13.69
CA GLY A 116 -8.49 15.68 12.65
C GLY A 116 -9.29 15.51 11.36
N ILE A 117 -9.49 14.27 10.92
CA ILE A 117 -10.24 13.99 9.68
C ILE A 117 -11.73 14.29 9.87
N LEU A 118 -12.36 13.85 10.97
CA LEU A 118 -13.80 14.09 11.18
C LEU A 118 -14.12 15.58 11.28
N ILE A 119 -13.26 16.40 11.89
CA ILE A 119 -13.41 17.85 11.92
C ILE A 119 -13.16 18.46 10.53
N GLY A 120 -12.17 17.97 9.81
CA GLY A 120 -11.78 18.47 8.48
C GLY A 120 -12.67 18.02 7.33
N LEU A 121 -13.55 17.03 7.51
CA LEU A 121 -14.36 16.43 6.42
C LEU A 121 -15.15 17.44 5.59
N PRO A 122 -15.92 18.39 6.19
CA PRO A 122 -16.68 19.35 5.39
C PRO A 122 -15.78 20.22 4.50
N GLY A 123 -14.58 20.58 5.02
CA GLY A 123 -13.58 21.32 4.27
C GLY A 123 -12.96 20.52 3.14
N LEU A 124 -12.62 19.23 3.38
CA LEU A 124 -12.08 18.34 2.36
C LEU A 124 -13.07 18.11 1.21
N VAL A 125 -14.33 17.86 1.52
CA VAL A 125 -15.41 17.71 0.53
C VAL A 125 -15.63 19.01 -0.25
N GLY A 126 -15.45 20.16 0.42
CA GLY A 126 -15.49 21.49 -0.22
C GLY A 126 -14.34 21.72 -1.20
N ILE A 127 -13.11 21.37 -0.83
CA ILE A 127 -11.91 21.47 -1.69
C ILE A 127 -12.05 20.61 -2.94
N LEU A 128 -12.63 19.42 -2.83
CA LEU A 128 -12.89 18.52 -3.96
C LEU A 128 -14.04 19.01 -4.86
N GLN A 129 -14.68 20.13 -4.54
CA GLN A 129 -15.79 20.70 -5.29
C GLN A 129 -16.92 19.70 -5.56
N VAL A 130 -17.23 18.86 -4.56
CA VAL A 130 -18.30 17.86 -4.66
C VAL A 130 -19.62 18.56 -4.95
N PRO A 131 -20.39 18.12 -5.98
CA PRO A 131 -21.70 18.68 -6.30
C PRO A 131 -22.62 18.72 -5.07
N VAL A 132 -23.42 19.80 -4.95
CA VAL A 132 -24.26 20.06 -3.77
C VAL A 132 -25.24 18.92 -3.53
N ASP A 133 -25.76 18.33 -4.60
CA ASP A 133 -26.79 17.28 -4.55
C ASP A 133 -26.28 15.97 -3.91
N ILE A 134 -25.02 15.58 -4.17
CA ILE A 134 -24.43 14.36 -3.63
C ILE A 134 -23.58 14.58 -2.38
N ARG A 135 -23.34 15.85 -1.99
CA ARG A 135 -22.51 16.19 -0.82
C ARG A 135 -23.02 15.56 0.49
N PRO A 136 -24.33 15.55 0.80
CA PRO A 136 -24.82 14.87 2.01
C PRO A 136 -24.51 13.37 1.99
N ILE A 137 -24.66 12.70 0.83
CA ILE A 137 -24.40 11.28 0.65
C ILE A 137 -22.91 10.98 0.91
N CYS A 138 -22.01 11.82 0.35
CA CYS A 138 -20.57 11.71 0.59
C CYS A 138 -20.21 11.86 2.07
N LEU A 139 -20.76 12.87 2.76
CA LEU A 139 -20.49 13.11 4.18
C LEU A 139 -21.03 11.98 5.05
N ASP A 140 -22.23 11.48 4.78
CA ASP A 140 -22.85 10.36 5.49
C ASP A 140 -21.98 9.10 5.41
N TYR A 141 -21.47 8.79 4.22
CA TYR A 141 -20.54 7.67 4.01
C TYR A 141 -19.22 7.89 4.77
N LEU A 142 -18.60 9.07 4.58
CA LEU A 142 -17.27 9.36 5.13
C LEU A 142 -17.25 9.46 6.66
N TYR A 143 -18.31 10.01 7.28
CA TYR A 143 -18.39 10.08 8.74
C TYR A 143 -18.41 8.69 9.37
N VAL A 144 -19.15 7.74 8.79
CA VAL A 144 -19.18 6.36 9.28
C VAL A 144 -17.84 5.67 9.02
N LEU A 145 -17.32 5.78 7.78
CA LEU A 145 -16.06 5.12 7.38
C LEU A 145 -14.88 5.62 8.23
N PHE A 146 -14.73 6.94 8.38
CA PHE A 146 -13.58 7.51 9.11
C PHE A 146 -13.78 7.53 10.64
N GLY A 147 -15.01 7.38 11.12
CA GLY A 147 -15.25 6.96 12.51
C GLY A 147 -14.60 5.60 12.81
N GLY A 148 -14.43 4.75 11.80
CA GLY A 148 -13.72 3.47 11.85
C GLY A 148 -12.18 3.55 11.74
N ILE A 149 -11.57 4.74 11.62
CA ILE A 149 -10.09 4.88 11.53
C ILE A 149 -9.33 4.12 12.63
N PRO A 150 -9.76 4.09 13.92
CA PRO A 150 -9.07 3.31 14.93
C PRO A 150 -8.98 1.81 14.61
N LEU A 151 -10.01 1.25 13.98
CA LEU A 151 -10.06 -0.16 13.58
C LEU A 151 -9.23 -0.41 12.32
N MET A 152 -9.24 0.54 11.37
CA MET A 152 -8.35 0.52 10.20
C MET A 152 -6.88 0.60 10.62
N MET A 153 -6.55 1.46 11.58
CA MET A 153 -5.20 1.55 12.15
C MET A 153 -4.81 0.24 12.83
N LEU A 154 -5.71 -0.36 13.62
CA LEU A 154 -5.46 -1.64 14.29
C LEU A 154 -5.18 -2.77 13.29
N TYR A 155 -5.97 -2.85 12.21
CA TYR A 155 -5.74 -3.82 11.14
C TYR A 155 -4.37 -3.62 10.48
N ASN A 156 -4.08 -2.40 10.03
CA ASN A 156 -2.82 -2.11 9.33
C ASN A 156 -1.61 -2.31 10.25
N PHE A 157 -1.72 -1.93 11.52
CA PHE A 157 -0.70 -2.14 12.53
C PHE A 157 -0.43 -3.63 12.76
N THR A 158 -1.46 -4.41 13.06
CA THR A 158 -1.29 -5.85 13.33
C THR A 158 -0.81 -6.61 12.10
N ALA A 159 -1.28 -6.25 10.90
CA ALA A 159 -0.80 -6.80 9.65
C ALA A 159 0.68 -6.44 9.39
N ALA A 160 1.12 -5.20 9.69
CA ALA A 160 2.51 -4.78 9.57
C ALA A 160 3.41 -5.56 10.56
N MET A 161 2.95 -5.76 11.81
CA MET A 161 3.67 -6.58 12.79
C MET A 161 3.80 -8.04 12.34
N LEU A 162 2.72 -8.67 11.88
CA LEU A 162 2.76 -10.04 11.35
C LEU A 162 3.73 -10.17 10.17
N ARG A 163 3.70 -9.20 9.24
CA ARG A 163 4.66 -9.17 8.13
C ARG A 163 6.10 -9.04 8.62
N ALA A 164 6.36 -8.23 9.64
CA ALA A 164 7.70 -8.08 10.22
C ALA A 164 8.24 -9.40 10.80
N PHE A 165 7.36 -10.25 11.34
CA PHE A 165 7.67 -11.63 11.76
C PHE A 165 7.76 -12.63 10.60
N GLY A 166 7.54 -12.22 9.35
CA GLY A 166 7.54 -13.10 8.19
C GLY A 166 6.21 -13.83 7.94
N ASP A 167 5.14 -13.48 8.64
CA ASP A 167 3.81 -14.06 8.39
C ASP A 167 3.02 -13.20 7.38
N SER A 168 2.98 -13.66 6.13
CA SER A 168 2.18 -13.08 5.06
C SER A 168 0.84 -13.78 4.85
N LYS A 169 0.64 -14.97 5.45
CA LYS A 169 -0.57 -15.79 5.28
C LYS A 169 -1.71 -15.31 6.17
N THR A 170 -1.40 -14.89 7.38
CA THR A 170 -2.43 -14.39 8.31
C THR A 170 -3.11 -13.12 7.78
N PRO A 171 -2.40 -12.08 7.28
CA PRO A 171 -3.04 -10.95 6.61
C PRO A 171 -3.89 -11.34 5.39
N LEU A 172 -3.45 -12.31 4.56
CA LEU A 172 -4.26 -12.86 3.47
C LEU A 172 -5.58 -13.45 3.99
N THR A 173 -5.50 -14.33 4.98
CA THR A 173 -6.70 -14.98 5.54
C THR A 173 -7.65 -13.93 6.14
N ALA A 174 -7.11 -12.93 6.85
CA ALA A 174 -7.89 -11.82 7.39
C ALA A 174 -8.60 -11.02 6.28
N CYS A 175 -7.91 -10.74 5.18
CA CYS A 175 -8.47 -10.04 4.02
C CYS A 175 -9.61 -10.83 3.37
N VAL A 176 -9.45 -12.14 3.17
CA VAL A 176 -10.51 -13.01 2.62
C VAL A 176 -11.73 -13.06 3.55
N ILE A 177 -11.51 -13.19 4.85
CA ILE A 177 -12.61 -13.15 5.85
C ILE A 177 -13.33 -11.80 5.76
N ALA A 178 -12.59 -10.69 5.79
CA ALA A 178 -13.17 -9.36 5.69
C ALA A 178 -13.99 -9.17 4.42
N ALA A 179 -13.47 -9.60 3.26
CA ALA A 179 -14.17 -9.49 1.99
C ALA A 179 -15.50 -10.23 1.96
N LEU A 180 -15.54 -11.46 2.46
CA LEU A 180 -16.75 -12.27 2.51
C LEU A 180 -17.81 -11.66 3.46
N PHE A 181 -17.37 -11.22 4.65
CA PHE A 181 -18.28 -10.57 5.60
C PHE A 181 -18.75 -9.21 5.10
N ASN A 182 -17.87 -8.40 4.47
CA ASN A 182 -18.26 -7.12 3.90
C ASN A 182 -19.39 -7.28 2.88
N ILE A 183 -19.23 -8.16 1.87
CA ILE A 183 -20.27 -8.40 0.85
C ILE A 183 -21.60 -8.85 1.50
N ALA A 184 -21.55 -9.76 2.47
CA ALA A 184 -22.74 -10.24 3.14
C ALA A 184 -23.43 -9.12 3.96
N LEU A 185 -22.66 -8.28 4.65
CA LEU A 185 -23.16 -7.16 5.44
C LEU A 185 -23.67 -6.01 4.57
N ASP A 186 -23.04 -5.75 3.41
CA ASP A 186 -23.52 -4.77 2.45
C ASP A 186 -24.92 -5.12 1.98
N LEU A 187 -25.12 -6.37 1.54
CA LEU A 187 -26.43 -6.85 1.12
C LEU A 187 -27.45 -6.74 2.26
N TYR A 188 -27.08 -7.14 3.47
CA TYR A 188 -27.97 -7.09 4.63
C TYR A 188 -28.34 -5.65 5.02
N PHE A 189 -27.35 -4.75 5.15
CA PHE A 189 -27.60 -3.38 5.59
C PHE A 189 -28.28 -2.51 4.53
N ILE A 190 -27.99 -2.77 3.24
CA ILE A 190 -28.58 -1.99 2.16
C ILE A 190 -29.95 -2.52 1.78
N LEU A 191 -30.14 -3.86 1.61
CA LEU A 191 -31.41 -4.45 1.15
C LEU A 191 -32.42 -4.62 2.28
N GLU A 192 -32.02 -5.21 3.40
CA GLU A 192 -32.96 -5.57 4.47
C GLU A 192 -33.22 -4.39 5.43
N LEU A 193 -32.16 -3.63 5.78
CA LEU A 193 -32.29 -2.52 6.74
C LEU A 193 -32.50 -1.16 6.06
N GLY A 194 -32.24 -1.03 4.76
CA GLY A 194 -32.43 0.23 4.01
C GLY A 194 -31.50 1.37 4.46
N TRP A 195 -30.33 1.07 5.03
CA TRP A 195 -29.41 2.08 5.59
C TRP A 195 -28.60 2.83 4.52
N GLY A 196 -28.79 2.51 3.24
CA GLY A 196 -28.13 3.19 2.13
C GLY A 196 -26.61 3.17 2.23
N VAL A 197 -25.97 4.29 1.87
CA VAL A 197 -24.49 4.40 1.88
C VAL A 197 -23.87 4.30 3.28
N LYS A 198 -24.61 4.65 4.34
CA LYS A 198 -24.15 4.45 5.73
C LYS A 198 -24.01 2.97 6.05
N GLY A 199 -24.92 2.14 5.50
CA GLY A 199 -24.85 0.69 5.64
C GLY A 199 -23.61 0.12 5.01
N ALA A 200 -23.25 0.52 3.80
CA ALA A 200 -22.02 0.12 3.12
C ALA A 200 -20.76 0.53 3.89
N ALA A 201 -20.70 1.78 4.37
CA ALA A 201 -19.58 2.23 5.19
C ALA A 201 -19.44 1.41 6.49
N LEU A 202 -20.57 1.13 7.16
CA LEU A 202 -20.58 0.35 8.39
C LEU A 202 -20.18 -1.10 8.15
N ALA A 203 -20.62 -1.72 7.05
CA ALA A 203 -20.20 -3.06 6.66
C ALA A 203 -18.68 -3.14 6.47
N THR A 204 -18.08 -2.13 5.83
CA THR A 204 -16.62 -2.02 5.68
C THR A 204 -15.93 -1.91 7.04
N VAL A 205 -16.42 -1.08 7.95
CA VAL A 205 -15.84 -0.92 9.31
C VAL A 205 -15.93 -2.22 10.12
N ILE A 206 -17.07 -2.92 10.06
CA ILE A 206 -17.24 -4.21 10.75
C ILE A 206 -16.32 -5.29 10.15
N ALA A 207 -16.24 -5.38 8.83
CA ALA A 207 -15.35 -6.32 8.15
C ALA A 207 -13.88 -6.08 8.54
N GLN A 208 -13.44 -4.82 8.59
CA GLN A 208 -12.10 -4.42 9.07
C GLN A 208 -11.89 -4.79 10.55
N THR A 209 -12.93 -4.66 11.38
CA THR A 209 -12.89 -5.06 12.79
C THR A 209 -12.64 -6.55 12.94
N LEU A 210 -13.33 -7.38 12.17
CA LEU A 210 -13.15 -8.83 12.18
C LEU A 210 -11.74 -9.22 11.71
N ALA A 211 -11.25 -8.58 10.64
CA ALA A 211 -9.89 -8.78 10.13
C ALA A 211 -8.84 -8.39 11.18
N SER A 212 -9.01 -7.24 11.84
CA SER A 212 -8.08 -6.76 12.87
C SER A 212 -8.08 -7.66 14.09
N ALA A 213 -9.24 -8.13 14.55
CA ALA A 213 -9.38 -9.07 15.66
C ALA A 213 -8.67 -10.41 15.36
N TYR A 214 -8.83 -10.93 14.14
CA TYR A 214 -8.13 -12.14 13.71
C TYR A 214 -6.61 -11.95 13.66
N CYS A 215 -6.13 -10.85 13.06
CA CYS A 215 -4.70 -10.54 13.04
C CYS A 215 -4.13 -10.35 14.45
N LEU A 216 -4.83 -9.64 15.33
CA LEU A 216 -4.43 -9.42 16.71
C LEU A 216 -4.36 -10.74 17.50
N TRP A 217 -5.37 -11.60 17.34
CA TRP A 217 -5.38 -12.92 17.97
C TRP A 217 -4.19 -13.78 17.53
N LYS A 218 -3.85 -13.78 16.24
CA LYS A 218 -2.67 -14.47 15.69
C LYS A 218 -1.37 -13.86 16.23
N LEU A 219 -1.26 -12.53 16.25
CA LEU A 219 -0.09 -11.82 16.74
C LEU A 219 0.18 -12.16 18.21
N CYS A 220 -0.87 -12.19 19.07
CA CYS A 220 -0.75 -12.54 20.47
C CYS A 220 -0.32 -14.00 20.74
N ARG A 221 -0.45 -14.87 19.75
CA ARG A 221 -0.01 -16.29 19.81
C ARG A 221 1.41 -16.55 19.35
N ILE A 222 2.14 -15.52 18.92
CA ILE A 222 3.56 -15.65 18.58
C ILE A 222 4.35 -15.89 19.88
N GLU A 223 5.09 -16.99 19.95
CA GLU A 223 5.79 -17.46 21.17
C GLU A 223 6.66 -16.39 21.80
N VAL A 224 7.42 -15.64 20.98
CA VAL A 224 8.30 -14.55 21.44
C VAL A 224 7.51 -13.45 22.18
N LEU A 225 6.23 -13.27 21.89
CA LEU A 225 5.36 -12.30 22.58
C LEU A 225 4.62 -12.89 23.78
N ALA A 226 4.48 -14.22 23.83
CA ALA A 226 3.73 -14.92 24.87
C ALA A 226 4.56 -15.18 26.14
N GLU A 227 5.87 -15.49 26.02
CA GLU A 227 6.67 -16.04 27.11
C GLU A 227 7.07 -15.05 28.20
N LYS A 228 7.20 -13.75 27.94
CA LYS A 228 7.76 -12.77 28.90
C LYS A 228 6.84 -11.61 29.32
N ARG A 229 5.54 -11.68 29.07
CA ARG A 229 4.58 -10.64 29.49
C ARG A 229 4.55 -10.32 30.99
N LYS A 230 5.14 -11.17 31.84
CA LYS A 230 5.01 -11.09 33.28
C LYS A 230 6.02 -10.17 33.97
N ALA A 231 7.07 -9.68 33.34
CA ALA A 231 8.18 -9.02 34.02
C ALA A 231 8.50 -7.58 33.57
N ALA A 232 7.99 -7.08 32.48
CA ALA A 232 8.38 -5.78 31.96
C ALA A 232 7.55 -4.64 32.57
N LYS A 233 8.14 -3.86 33.45
CA LYS A 233 7.66 -2.50 33.79
C LYS A 233 7.99 -1.59 32.60
N TRP A 234 7.09 -1.51 31.65
CA TRP A 234 7.28 -0.78 30.42
C TRP A 234 7.10 0.71 30.65
N ARG A 235 8.19 1.46 30.57
CA ARG A 235 8.17 2.92 30.59
C ARG A 235 8.31 3.43 29.18
N LEU A 236 7.61 4.52 28.87
CA LEU A 236 7.76 5.17 27.56
C LEU A 236 9.15 5.83 27.48
N HIS A 237 9.92 5.42 26.49
CA HIS A 237 11.22 5.98 26.19
C HIS A 237 11.14 6.90 24.96
N ALA A 238 11.36 8.21 25.17
CA ALA A 238 11.30 9.21 24.10
C ALA A 238 12.21 8.89 22.89
N GLY A 239 13.39 8.30 23.15
CA GLY A 239 14.33 7.92 22.11
C GLY A 239 13.78 6.84 21.18
N LEU A 240 13.07 5.81 21.71
CA LEU A 240 12.47 4.75 20.90
C LEU A 240 11.23 5.26 20.17
N CYS A 241 10.40 6.09 20.80
CA CYS A 241 9.30 6.79 20.12
C CYS A 241 9.83 7.65 18.96
N GLY A 242 10.91 8.41 19.19
CA GLY A 242 11.55 9.22 18.14
C GLY A 242 12.03 8.38 16.94
N LYS A 243 12.64 7.20 17.19
CA LYS A 243 13.05 6.28 16.12
C LYS A 243 11.85 5.76 15.32
N LEU A 244 10.77 5.37 15.98
CA LEU A 244 9.56 4.90 15.31
C LEU A 244 8.90 6.00 14.48
N ILE A 245 8.82 7.23 15.02
CA ILE A 245 8.30 8.39 14.29
C ILE A 245 9.20 8.70 13.08
N TYR A 246 10.53 8.68 13.25
CA TYR A 246 11.48 8.88 12.16
C TYR A 246 11.33 7.87 11.03
N LEU A 247 10.93 6.63 11.32
CA LEU A 247 10.66 5.62 10.31
C LEU A 247 9.26 5.75 9.70
N GLY A 248 8.25 6.00 10.51
CA GLY A 248 6.85 6.01 10.06
C GLY A 248 6.44 7.31 9.37
N LEU A 249 6.83 8.46 9.91
CA LEU A 249 6.35 9.75 9.41
C LEU A 249 6.79 10.06 7.96
N PRO A 250 8.07 9.84 7.56
CA PRO A 250 8.47 10.04 6.17
C PRO A 250 7.72 9.12 5.19
N MET A 251 7.40 7.88 5.59
CA MET A 251 6.62 6.96 4.74
C MET A 251 5.17 7.43 4.59
N ALA A 252 4.58 7.97 5.64
CA ALA A 252 3.25 8.56 5.57
C ALA A 252 3.23 9.77 4.63
N PHE A 253 4.21 10.67 4.76
CA PHE A 253 4.36 11.82 3.86
C PHE A 253 4.62 11.40 2.42
N GLN A 254 5.42 10.37 2.19
CA GLN A 254 5.65 9.81 0.86
C GLN A 254 4.33 9.39 0.20
N ASN A 255 3.51 8.60 0.91
CA ASN A 255 2.23 8.14 0.39
C ASN A 255 1.25 9.31 0.15
N LEU A 256 1.26 10.30 1.05
CA LEU A 256 0.47 11.53 0.89
C LEU A 256 0.84 12.29 -0.38
N VAL A 257 2.13 12.52 -0.62
CA VAL A 257 2.64 13.24 -1.79
C VAL A 257 2.30 12.50 -3.08
N ILE A 258 2.44 11.18 -3.10
CA ILE A 258 2.08 10.34 -4.25
C ILE A 258 0.57 10.42 -4.54
N ALA A 259 -0.27 10.37 -3.51
CA ALA A 259 -1.73 10.48 -3.65
C ALA A 259 -2.14 11.84 -4.23
N ILE A 260 -1.56 12.95 -3.74
CA ILE A 260 -1.80 14.30 -4.28
C ILE A 260 -1.39 14.37 -5.75
N GLY A 261 -0.26 13.78 -6.13
CA GLY A 261 0.17 13.68 -7.52
C GLY A 261 -0.85 13.01 -8.43
N GLY A 262 -1.44 11.90 -7.98
CA GLY A 262 -2.51 11.21 -8.69
C GLY A 262 -3.78 12.07 -8.87
N MET A 263 -4.14 12.85 -7.85
CA MET A 263 -5.29 13.77 -7.93
C MET A 263 -5.07 14.88 -8.97
N ILE A 264 -3.84 15.42 -9.10
CA ILE A 264 -3.50 16.41 -10.12
C ILE A 264 -3.63 15.81 -11.53
N VAL A 265 -3.10 14.59 -11.74
CA VAL A 265 -3.27 13.88 -13.03
C VAL A 265 -4.74 13.74 -13.37
N GLN A 266 -5.56 13.25 -12.44
CA GLN A 266 -7.00 13.08 -12.63
C GLN A 266 -7.71 14.40 -12.99
N THR A 267 -7.32 15.52 -12.36
CA THR A 267 -7.88 16.85 -12.67
C THR A 267 -7.59 17.24 -14.12
N VAL A 268 -6.38 17.00 -14.63
CA VAL A 268 -6.04 17.30 -16.02
C VAL A 268 -6.72 16.32 -16.98
N VAL A 269 -6.79 15.03 -16.66
CA VAL A 269 -7.51 14.02 -17.45
C VAL A 269 -8.98 14.41 -17.63
N ASN A 270 -9.60 14.98 -16.59
CA ASN A 270 -11.00 15.41 -16.64
C ASN A 270 -11.26 16.56 -17.64
N SER A 271 -10.22 17.25 -18.11
CA SER A 271 -10.33 18.28 -19.16
C SER A 271 -10.37 17.72 -20.59
N PHE A 272 -10.09 16.41 -20.82
CA PHE A 272 -9.97 15.81 -22.17
C PHE A 272 -11.25 15.16 -22.63
N GLY A 273 -12.36 15.44 -22.39
CA GLY A 273 -13.59 14.85 -22.92
C GLY A 273 -13.89 13.42 -22.42
N VAL A 274 -15.17 13.06 -22.50
CA VAL A 274 -15.74 11.86 -21.86
C VAL A 274 -15.09 10.55 -22.34
N ALA A 275 -14.83 10.41 -23.65
CA ALA A 275 -14.23 9.19 -24.19
C ALA A 275 -12.79 8.97 -23.67
N PHE A 276 -12.01 10.05 -23.56
CA PHE A 276 -10.65 9.97 -23.01
C PHE A 276 -10.68 9.59 -21.52
N ILE A 277 -11.54 10.25 -20.73
CA ILE A 277 -11.72 9.95 -19.30
C ILE A 277 -12.10 8.48 -19.09
N ALA A 278 -13.05 7.97 -19.88
CA ALA A 278 -13.49 6.57 -19.78
C ALA A 278 -12.36 5.58 -20.09
N GLY A 279 -11.60 5.82 -21.17
CA GLY A 279 -10.46 4.98 -21.53
C GLY A 279 -9.32 5.02 -20.51
N TYR A 280 -8.98 6.21 -20.03
CA TYR A 280 -7.99 6.40 -18.97
C TYR A 280 -8.38 5.67 -17.68
N THR A 281 -9.61 5.89 -17.20
CA THR A 281 -10.12 5.29 -15.97
C THR A 281 -10.17 3.76 -16.03
N ALA A 282 -10.62 3.19 -17.17
CA ALA A 282 -10.62 1.74 -17.35
C ALA A 282 -9.21 1.15 -17.24
N THR A 283 -8.22 1.83 -17.81
CA THR A 283 -6.81 1.40 -17.70
C THR A 283 -6.29 1.56 -16.27
N CYS A 284 -6.63 2.63 -15.54
CA CYS A 284 -6.25 2.82 -14.15
C CYS A 284 -6.80 1.70 -13.24
N LYS A 285 -8.04 1.23 -13.47
CA LYS A 285 -8.59 0.09 -12.71
C LYS A 285 -7.79 -1.20 -12.98
N LEU A 286 -7.39 -1.43 -14.23
CA LEU A 286 -6.54 -2.58 -14.57
C LEU A 286 -5.11 -2.42 -14.02
N TYR A 287 -4.56 -1.21 -14.06
CA TYR A 287 -3.24 -0.90 -13.48
C TYR A 287 -3.17 -1.26 -12.00
N GLY A 288 -4.21 -0.98 -11.21
CA GLY A 288 -4.26 -1.39 -9.80
C GLY A 288 -4.00 -2.88 -9.59
N ILE A 289 -4.43 -3.75 -10.53
CA ILE A 289 -4.15 -5.19 -10.49
C ILE A 289 -2.68 -5.48 -10.88
N LEU A 290 -2.14 -4.75 -11.87
CA LEU A 290 -0.74 -4.92 -12.33
C LEU A 290 0.27 -4.52 -11.24
N GLU A 291 -0.07 -3.53 -10.42
CA GLU A 291 0.75 -3.04 -9.33
C GLU A 291 0.79 -3.99 -8.11
N VAL A 292 -0.23 -4.84 -7.94
CA VAL A 292 -0.34 -5.77 -6.80
C VAL A 292 0.91 -6.61 -6.59
N ALA A 293 1.50 -7.12 -7.67
CA ALA A 293 2.70 -7.93 -7.55
C ALA A 293 3.93 -7.10 -7.16
N ALA A 294 4.07 -5.88 -7.69
CA ALA A 294 5.17 -4.96 -7.35
C ALA A 294 5.14 -4.57 -5.87
N THR A 295 3.99 -4.17 -5.35
CA THR A 295 3.79 -3.82 -3.93
C THR A 295 4.02 -5.02 -3.00
N SER A 296 3.60 -6.21 -3.41
CA SER A 296 3.80 -7.45 -2.63
C SER A 296 5.27 -7.85 -2.56
N TYR A 297 6.04 -7.68 -3.65
CA TYR A 297 7.50 -7.80 -3.61
C TYR A 297 8.12 -6.74 -2.71
N GLY A 298 7.60 -5.52 -2.73
CA GLY A 298 8.01 -4.46 -1.83
C GLY A 298 7.91 -4.90 -0.37
N PHE A 299 6.75 -5.38 0.08
CA PHE A 299 6.56 -5.89 1.44
C PHE A 299 7.51 -7.04 1.78
N ALA A 300 7.75 -7.97 0.83
CA ALA A 300 8.70 -9.05 1.02
C ALA A 300 10.12 -8.52 1.23
N MET A 301 10.53 -7.50 0.45
CA MET A 301 11.88 -6.95 0.50
C MET A 301 12.13 -6.10 1.75
N VAL A 302 11.12 -5.34 2.24
CA VAL A 302 11.23 -4.64 3.53
C VAL A 302 11.52 -5.63 4.66
N THR A 303 10.72 -6.69 4.76
CA THR A 303 10.85 -7.70 5.80
C THR A 303 12.15 -8.48 5.66
N TYR A 304 12.49 -8.93 4.46
CA TYR A 304 13.74 -9.64 4.17
C TYR A 304 14.96 -8.80 4.55
N THR A 305 14.98 -7.54 4.12
CA THR A 305 16.11 -6.64 4.37
C THR A 305 16.22 -6.31 5.86
N GLY A 306 15.10 -5.99 6.52
CA GLY A 306 15.08 -5.68 7.94
C GLY A 306 15.59 -6.84 8.80
N GLN A 307 15.08 -8.08 8.57
CA GLN A 307 15.53 -9.25 9.31
C GLN A 307 17.02 -9.57 9.06
N ASN A 308 17.49 -9.48 7.81
CA ASN A 308 18.90 -9.75 7.49
C ASN A 308 19.83 -8.66 8.03
N LEU A 309 19.38 -7.39 8.06
CA LEU A 309 20.13 -6.30 8.70
C LEU A 309 20.27 -6.54 10.20
N GLY A 310 19.18 -6.85 10.89
CA GLY A 310 19.20 -7.17 12.31
C GLY A 310 20.09 -8.35 12.64
N ALA A 311 20.12 -9.36 11.77
CA ALA A 311 21.01 -10.54 11.90
C ALA A 311 22.49 -10.26 11.53
N GLY A 312 22.84 -9.02 11.10
CA GLY A 312 24.18 -8.67 10.64
C GLY A 312 24.59 -9.30 9.30
N LYS A 313 23.63 -9.85 8.54
CA LYS A 313 23.88 -10.59 7.28
C LYS A 313 23.83 -9.68 6.06
N THR A 314 24.71 -8.68 5.99
CA THR A 314 24.71 -7.65 4.93
C THR A 314 24.94 -8.22 3.52
N ASP A 315 25.70 -9.32 3.38
CA ASP A 315 25.91 -9.96 2.08
C ASP A 315 24.60 -10.55 1.53
N ARG A 316 23.76 -11.11 2.42
CA ARG A 316 22.42 -11.58 2.03
C ARG A 316 21.51 -10.45 1.57
N ILE A 317 21.65 -9.24 2.12
CA ILE A 317 20.88 -8.06 1.64
C ILE A 317 21.28 -7.76 0.19
N LYS A 318 22.58 -7.73 -0.13
CA LYS A 318 23.06 -7.50 -1.50
C LYS A 318 22.54 -8.53 -2.49
N GLU A 319 22.72 -9.82 -2.17
CA GLU A 319 22.27 -10.90 -3.04
C GLU A 319 20.76 -10.97 -3.15
N GLY A 320 20.04 -10.84 -2.02
CA GLY A 320 18.59 -10.83 -2.00
C GLY A 320 17.99 -9.67 -2.78
N THR A 321 18.62 -8.48 -2.77
CA THR A 321 18.22 -7.36 -3.61
C THR A 321 18.35 -7.70 -5.09
N ARG A 322 19.50 -8.29 -5.50
CA ARG A 322 19.71 -8.70 -6.89
C ARG A 322 18.69 -9.74 -7.35
N ILE A 323 18.44 -10.75 -6.50
CA ILE A 323 17.45 -11.79 -6.77
C ILE A 323 16.05 -11.23 -6.81
N GLY A 324 15.68 -10.34 -5.86
CA GLY A 324 14.39 -9.69 -5.82
C GLY A 324 14.11 -8.85 -7.07
N VAL A 325 15.08 -8.04 -7.51
CA VAL A 325 14.98 -7.26 -8.75
C VAL A 325 14.83 -8.19 -9.95
N LEU A 326 15.64 -9.26 -10.04
CA LEU A 326 15.54 -10.23 -11.15
C LEU A 326 14.15 -10.87 -11.21
N ILE A 327 13.63 -11.36 -10.10
CA ILE A 327 12.30 -11.98 -10.02
C ILE A 327 11.22 -10.95 -10.37
N GLY A 328 11.31 -9.74 -9.83
CA GLY A 328 10.36 -8.66 -10.12
C GLY A 328 10.34 -8.30 -11.61
N VAL A 329 11.50 -8.10 -12.21
CA VAL A 329 11.64 -7.80 -13.65
C VAL A 329 11.11 -8.95 -14.51
N LEU A 330 11.44 -10.20 -14.19
CA LEU A 330 10.89 -11.36 -14.91
C LEU A 330 9.37 -11.43 -14.79
N THR A 331 8.83 -11.20 -13.59
CA THR A 331 7.37 -11.15 -13.36
C THR A 331 6.73 -10.02 -14.18
N SER A 332 7.35 -8.84 -14.24
CA SER A 332 6.84 -7.71 -15.03
C SER A 332 6.78 -8.04 -16.52
N PHE A 333 7.77 -8.73 -17.07
CA PHE A 333 7.76 -9.17 -18.49
C PHE A 333 6.67 -10.21 -18.75
N VAL A 334 6.45 -11.16 -17.83
CA VAL A 334 5.34 -12.12 -17.95
C VAL A 334 4.00 -11.40 -17.97
N ILE A 335 3.79 -10.47 -17.03
CA ILE A 335 2.55 -9.67 -16.97
C ILE A 335 2.40 -8.80 -18.22
N THR A 336 3.47 -8.17 -18.69
CA THR A 336 3.47 -7.40 -19.94
C THR A 336 3.02 -8.27 -21.12
N GLY A 337 3.58 -9.46 -21.27
CA GLY A 337 3.18 -10.43 -22.30
C GLY A 337 1.69 -10.79 -22.21
N LEU A 338 1.19 -11.07 -21.00
CA LEU A 338 -0.24 -11.34 -20.78
C LEU A 338 -1.10 -10.12 -21.14
N MET A 339 -0.68 -8.89 -20.82
CA MET A 339 -1.41 -7.68 -21.18
C MET A 339 -1.42 -7.41 -22.68
N PHE A 340 -0.35 -7.70 -23.40
CA PHE A 340 -0.35 -7.61 -24.86
C PHE A 340 -1.26 -8.65 -25.52
N LEU A 341 -1.37 -9.84 -24.95
CA LEU A 341 -2.22 -10.93 -25.46
C LEU A 341 -3.70 -10.75 -25.10
N LEU A 342 -3.99 -10.46 -23.84
CA LEU A 342 -5.35 -10.47 -23.27
C LEU A 342 -5.91 -9.08 -22.94
N GLY A 343 -5.08 -8.05 -22.94
CA GLY A 343 -5.45 -6.73 -22.43
C GLY A 343 -6.62 -6.09 -23.18
N ARG A 344 -6.75 -6.29 -24.49
CA ARG A 344 -7.93 -5.80 -25.23
C ARG A 344 -9.22 -6.47 -24.77
N ASN A 345 -9.20 -7.78 -24.55
CA ASN A 345 -10.38 -8.53 -24.09
C ASN A 345 -10.76 -8.12 -22.67
N ILE A 346 -9.75 -7.92 -21.80
CA ILE A 346 -9.98 -7.46 -20.42
C ILE A 346 -10.55 -6.04 -20.41
N LEU A 347 -10.01 -5.11 -21.22
CA LEU A 347 -10.53 -3.75 -21.34
C LEU A 347 -11.96 -3.74 -21.89
N GLY A 348 -12.30 -4.67 -22.78
CA GLY A 348 -13.67 -4.86 -23.29
C GLY A 348 -14.71 -5.22 -22.22
N LEU A 349 -14.29 -5.70 -21.06
CA LEU A 349 -15.19 -5.91 -19.91
C LEU A 349 -15.59 -4.60 -19.23
N PHE A 350 -14.79 -3.55 -19.38
CA PHE A 350 -15.01 -2.23 -18.77
C PHE A 350 -15.61 -1.21 -19.75
N ILE A 351 -15.42 -1.39 -21.06
CA ILE A 351 -15.81 -0.44 -22.10
C ILE A 351 -16.71 -1.14 -23.12
N SER A 352 -17.98 -0.74 -23.21
CA SER A 352 -18.90 -1.23 -24.24
C SER A 352 -18.53 -0.61 -25.59
N ALA A 353 -18.20 -1.44 -26.56
CA ALA A 353 -17.73 -1.00 -27.90
C ALA A 353 -18.87 -0.49 -28.83
N ASP A 354 -20.13 -0.61 -28.42
CA ASP A 354 -21.32 -0.43 -29.30
C ASP A 354 -21.67 1.03 -29.63
N ALA A 355 -20.98 2.02 -29.03
CA ALA A 355 -21.15 3.44 -29.33
C ALA A 355 -19.88 4.06 -29.91
N SER A 356 -19.99 5.10 -30.73
CA SER A 356 -18.84 5.81 -31.30
C SER A 356 -17.85 6.31 -30.23
N GLN A 357 -18.35 6.74 -29.10
CA GLN A 357 -17.54 7.12 -27.91
C GLN A 357 -16.86 5.92 -27.24
N GLY A 358 -17.51 4.75 -27.22
CA GLY A 358 -16.93 3.50 -26.68
C GLY A 358 -15.74 3.03 -27.50
N SER A 359 -15.78 3.16 -28.82
CA SER A 359 -14.66 2.81 -29.70
C SER A 359 -13.44 3.72 -29.48
N GLN A 360 -13.66 5.04 -29.29
CA GLN A 360 -12.59 5.99 -28.96
C GLN A 360 -11.99 5.73 -27.57
N ALA A 361 -12.83 5.48 -26.57
CA ALA A 361 -12.39 5.12 -25.23
C ALA A 361 -11.52 3.84 -25.23
N ALA A 362 -11.91 2.82 -26.00
CA ALA A 362 -11.14 1.59 -26.14
C ALA A 362 -9.75 1.81 -26.79
N VAL A 363 -9.64 2.74 -27.74
CA VAL A 363 -8.36 3.12 -28.36
C VAL A 363 -7.45 3.79 -27.33
N VAL A 364 -7.97 4.75 -26.56
CA VAL A 364 -7.21 5.43 -25.50
C VAL A 364 -6.76 4.41 -24.44
N ALA A 365 -7.68 3.58 -23.96
CA ALA A 365 -7.39 2.55 -22.96
C ALA A 365 -6.30 1.59 -23.42
N TRP A 366 -6.40 1.10 -24.65
CA TRP A 366 -5.41 0.18 -25.20
C TRP A 366 -4.03 0.84 -25.38
N ARG A 367 -4.00 2.11 -25.82
CA ARG A 367 -2.75 2.87 -25.95
C ARG A 367 -2.10 3.06 -24.59
N PHE A 368 -2.85 3.49 -23.59
CA PHE A 368 -2.35 3.68 -22.22
C PHE A 368 -1.86 2.36 -21.61
N LEU A 369 -2.64 1.30 -21.71
CA LEU A 369 -2.24 -0.03 -21.21
C LEU A 369 -0.92 -0.51 -21.82
N ARG A 370 -0.73 -0.32 -23.13
CA ARG A 370 0.53 -0.70 -23.79
C ARG A 370 1.71 0.10 -23.25
N ILE A 371 1.55 1.42 -23.08
CA ILE A 371 2.61 2.27 -22.53
C ILE A 371 2.97 1.79 -21.13
N MET A 372 2.01 1.69 -20.22
CA MET A 372 2.24 1.27 -18.84
C MET A 372 2.87 -0.12 -18.76
N SER A 373 2.34 -1.09 -19.52
CA SER A 373 2.86 -2.46 -19.53
C SER A 373 4.29 -2.54 -20.06
N SER A 374 4.63 -1.76 -21.07
CA SER A 374 6.00 -1.74 -21.66
C SER A 374 7.06 -1.25 -20.65
N PHE A 375 6.68 -0.39 -19.73
CA PHE A 375 7.55 0.16 -18.69
C PHE A 375 7.30 -0.42 -17.30
N LEU A 376 6.51 -1.48 -17.19
CA LEU A 376 6.15 -2.09 -15.90
C LEU A 376 7.38 -2.56 -15.10
N TRP A 377 8.46 -2.96 -15.76
CA TRP A 377 9.73 -3.33 -15.13
C TRP A 377 10.37 -2.19 -14.32
N VAL A 378 10.18 -0.92 -14.73
CA VAL A 378 10.63 0.27 -13.98
C VAL A 378 9.88 0.33 -12.64
N LEU A 379 8.55 0.19 -12.65
CA LEU A 379 7.72 0.16 -11.46
C LEU A 379 8.16 -0.94 -10.47
N TYR A 380 8.51 -2.13 -10.97
CA TYR A 380 8.94 -3.23 -10.12
C TYR A 380 10.31 -2.96 -9.48
N ILE A 381 11.25 -2.37 -10.23
CA ILE A 381 12.55 -1.93 -9.68
C ILE A 381 12.31 -0.88 -8.59
N LEU A 382 11.47 0.11 -8.86
CA LEU A 382 11.09 1.16 -7.92
C LEU A 382 10.61 0.58 -6.59
N HIS A 383 9.59 -0.30 -6.61
CA HIS A 383 9.03 -0.88 -5.38
C HIS A 383 10.05 -1.71 -4.62
N ILE A 384 10.86 -2.52 -5.31
CA ILE A 384 11.85 -3.38 -4.68
C ILE A 384 12.98 -2.56 -4.06
N VAL A 385 13.57 -1.63 -4.81
CA VAL A 385 14.72 -0.82 -4.34
C VAL A 385 14.29 0.11 -3.21
N ARG A 386 13.13 0.76 -3.34
CA ARG A 386 12.51 1.58 -2.30
C ARG A 386 12.37 0.79 -0.99
N SER A 387 11.82 -0.39 -1.08
CA SER A 387 11.57 -1.27 0.06
C SER A 387 12.85 -1.79 0.70
N VAL A 388 13.88 -2.07 -0.08
CA VAL A 388 15.20 -2.43 0.45
C VAL A 388 15.80 -1.28 1.26
N ILE A 389 15.75 -0.04 0.76
CA ILE A 389 16.25 1.14 1.47
C ILE A 389 15.46 1.35 2.77
N GLN A 390 14.14 1.19 2.73
CA GLN A 390 13.27 1.25 3.92
C GLN A 390 13.66 0.17 4.93
N GLY A 391 13.84 -1.09 4.50
CA GLY A 391 14.27 -2.20 5.34
C GLY A 391 15.67 -1.99 5.97
N MET A 392 16.55 -1.22 5.30
CA MET A 392 17.83 -0.76 5.87
C MET A 392 17.66 0.31 6.96
N GLY A 393 16.43 0.75 7.26
CA GLY A 393 16.15 1.76 8.27
C GLY A 393 16.26 3.21 7.78
N ASN A 394 16.33 3.44 6.49
CA ASN A 394 16.30 4.79 5.92
C ASN A 394 14.97 5.02 5.18
N THR A 395 14.14 5.92 5.69
CA THR A 395 12.85 6.31 5.10
C THR A 395 12.89 7.69 4.44
N VAL A 396 13.99 8.42 4.62
CA VAL A 396 14.17 9.77 4.04
C VAL A 396 14.45 9.67 2.54
N ILE A 397 15.36 8.78 2.10
CA ILE A 397 15.62 8.57 0.66
C ILE A 397 14.35 8.16 -0.10
N PRO A 398 13.54 7.19 0.37
CA PRO A 398 12.21 6.91 -0.17
C PRO A 398 11.27 8.11 -0.22
N LEU A 399 11.24 8.94 0.84
CA LEU A 399 10.45 10.18 0.83
C LEU A 399 10.90 11.13 -0.28
N VAL A 400 12.23 11.39 -0.39
CA VAL A 400 12.78 12.23 -1.46
C VAL A 400 12.42 11.65 -2.83
N SER A 401 12.50 10.32 -3.02
CA SER A 401 12.07 9.68 -4.26
C SER A 401 10.59 9.91 -4.56
N GLY A 402 9.72 9.90 -3.54
CA GLY A 402 8.30 10.23 -3.69
C GLY A 402 8.06 11.68 -4.10
N ILE A 403 8.87 12.62 -3.60
CA ILE A 403 8.83 14.02 -4.03
C ILE A 403 9.25 14.14 -5.51
N PHE A 404 10.32 13.46 -5.93
CA PHE A 404 10.73 13.43 -7.33
C PHE A 404 9.68 12.77 -8.23
N GLU A 405 9.06 11.68 -7.77
CA GLU A 405 7.93 11.03 -8.44
C GLU A 405 6.77 12.03 -8.66
N PHE A 406 6.41 12.78 -7.62
CA PHE A 406 5.40 13.83 -7.68
C PHE A 406 5.76 14.94 -8.68
N ILE A 407 6.99 15.46 -8.63
CA ILE A 407 7.46 16.53 -9.52
C ILE A 407 7.42 16.06 -10.98
N MET A 408 7.93 14.87 -11.26
CA MET A 408 7.97 14.31 -12.60
C MET A 408 6.56 14.00 -13.12
N ARG A 409 5.68 13.44 -12.28
CA ARG A 409 4.28 13.18 -12.60
C ARG A 409 3.54 14.46 -12.94
N THR A 410 3.61 15.46 -12.05
CA THR A 410 2.93 16.74 -12.23
C THR A 410 3.50 17.52 -13.42
N GLY A 411 4.83 17.58 -13.56
CA GLY A 411 5.49 18.22 -14.70
C GLY A 411 5.12 17.58 -16.03
N ALA A 412 5.16 16.26 -16.11
CA ALA A 412 4.74 15.53 -17.31
C ALA A 412 3.27 15.74 -17.62
N THR A 413 2.40 15.73 -16.61
CA THR A 413 0.95 15.96 -16.76
C THR A 413 0.64 17.35 -17.32
N LEU A 414 1.39 18.37 -16.96
CA LEU A 414 1.15 19.75 -17.41
C LEU A 414 1.85 20.06 -18.75
N ILE A 415 3.03 19.51 -18.98
CA ILE A 415 3.87 19.86 -20.13
C ILE A 415 3.60 18.98 -21.36
N LEU A 416 3.50 17.66 -21.17
CA LEU A 416 3.39 16.76 -22.31
C LEU A 416 2.08 16.92 -23.12
N PRO A 417 0.92 17.20 -22.54
CA PRO A 417 -0.28 17.49 -23.33
C PRO A 417 -0.14 18.73 -24.22
N VAL A 418 0.65 19.73 -23.80
CA VAL A 418 0.91 20.94 -24.62
C VAL A 418 1.77 20.58 -25.83
N LEU A 419 2.73 19.65 -25.68
CA LEU A 419 3.68 19.28 -26.73
C LEU A 419 3.15 18.19 -27.68
N PHE A 420 2.41 17.22 -27.13
CA PHE A 420 2.02 15.97 -27.83
C PHE A 420 0.50 15.74 -27.88
N GLY A 421 -0.28 16.76 -27.49
CA GLY A 421 -1.73 16.62 -27.34
C GLY A 421 -2.13 15.70 -26.17
N GLU A 422 -3.41 15.35 -26.07
CA GLU A 422 -3.96 14.53 -24.99
C GLU A 422 -3.21 13.22 -24.71
N ASN A 423 -2.57 12.65 -25.74
CA ASN A 423 -1.79 11.41 -25.61
C ASN A 423 -0.50 11.59 -24.78
N GLY A 424 -0.01 12.82 -24.62
CA GLY A 424 1.18 13.10 -23.83
C GLY A 424 1.00 12.70 -22.35
N ILE A 425 -0.20 12.87 -21.79
CA ILE A 425 -0.47 12.55 -20.39
C ILE A 425 -0.31 11.05 -20.07
N LEU A 426 -0.45 10.18 -21.06
CA LEU A 426 -0.33 8.73 -20.91
C LEU A 426 1.09 8.30 -20.48
N PHE A 427 2.09 9.17 -20.61
CA PHE A 427 3.47 8.93 -20.16
C PHE A 427 3.75 9.46 -18.76
N ALA A 428 2.82 10.20 -18.14
CA ALA A 428 3.04 10.86 -16.84
C ALA A 428 3.41 9.84 -15.73
N GLU A 429 2.74 8.71 -15.67
CA GLU A 429 3.03 7.66 -14.69
C GLU A 429 4.41 7.03 -14.91
N VAL A 430 4.77 6.73 -16.14
CA VAL A 430 6.07 6.13 -16.49
C VAL A 430 7.23 7.08 -16.13
N LEU A 431 7.09 8.37 -16.45
CA LEU A 431 8.09 9.36 -16.11
C LEU A 431 8.19 9.58 -14.58
N ALA A 432 7.08 9.47 -13.86
CA ALA A 432 7.07 9.51 -12.41
C ALA A 432 7.91 8.35 -11.82
N TRP A 433 7.73 7.12 -12.32
CA TRP A 433 8.52 5.97 -11.88
C TRP A 433 10.01 6.13 -12.20
N MET A 434 10.34 6.60 -13.40
CA MET A 434 11.73 6.89 -13.78
C MET A 434 12.35 7.97 -12.87
N GLY A 435 11.58 9.02 -12.56
CA GLY A 435 12.01 10.08 -11.64
C GLY A 435 12.32 9.56 -10.24
N ALA A 436 11.50 8.66 -9.71
CA ALA A 436 11.74 8.02 -8.43
C ALA A 436 13.00 7.14 -8.46
N ASP A 437 13.20 6.34 -9.52
CA ASP A 437 14.35 5.46 -9.66
C ASP A 437 15.68 6.23 -9.79
N LEU A 438 15.68 7.43 -10.38
CA LEU A 438 16.85 8.33 -10.41
C LEU A 438 17.37 8.67 -9.00
N VAL A 439 16.51 8.69 -8.00
CA VAL A 439 16.87 8.91 -6.59
C VAL A 439 17.17 7.59 -5.88
N LEU A 440 16.33 6.57 -6.12
CA LEU A 440 16.40 5.29 -5.38
C LEU A 440 17.65 4.48 -5.73
N ILE A 441 18.02 4.41 -7.00
CA ILE A 441 19.16 3.60 -7.43
C ILE A 441 20.49 4.14 -6.85
N PRO A 442 20.83 5.42 -6.99
CA PRO A 442 22.00 5.98 -6.31
C PRO A 442 21.92 5.88 -4.78
N GLY A 443 20.71 6.12 -4.22
CA GLY A 443 20.44 5.99 -2.79
C GLY A 443 20.74 4.59 -2.26
N TYR A 444 20.37 3.55 -2.99
CA TYR A 444 20.70 2.16 -2.65
C TYR A 444 22.23 1.93 -2.61
N PHE A 445 22.94 2.37 -3.63
CA PHE A 445 24.40 2.21 -3.68
C PHE A 445 25.10 2.97 -2.55
N TYR A 446 24.62 4.17 -2.22
CA TYR A 446 25.09 4.96 -1.08
C TYR A 446 24.89 4.22 0.25
N MET A 447 23.68 3.75 0.53
CA MET A 447 23.35 2.99 1.73
C MET A 447 24.15 1.70 1.84
N ARG A 448 24.29 0.96 0.72
CA ARG A 448 25.11 -0.24 0.66
C ARG A 448 26.58 0.02 0.99
N LYS A 449 27.16 1.10 0.45
CA LYS A 449 28.56 1.50 0.75
C LYS A 449 28.70 1.81 2.23
N LYS A 450 27.76 2.53 2.82
CA LYS A 450 27.74 2.85 4.26
C LYS A 450 27.67 1.60 5.13
N LEU A 451 26.86 0.61 4.78
CA LEU A 451 26.79 -0.67 5.51
C LEU A 451 28.09 -1.47 5.43
N LEU A 452 28.77 -1.45 4.29
CA LEU A 452 30.05 -2.15 4.12
C LEU A 452 31.21 -1.44 4.86
N SER A 453 31.23 -0.10 4.89
CA SER A 453 32.24 0.68 5.63
C SER A 453 32.03 0.63 7.14
N GLY A 454 30.79 0.49 7.62
CA GLY A 454 30.49 0.31 9.05
C GLY A 454 30.98 -1.01 9.65
N ARG A 455 31.36 -1.99 8.82
CA ARG A 455 32.09 -3.18 9.29
C ARG A 455 33.49 -2.84 9.85
N SER A 456 34.10 -1.73 9.47
CA SER A 456 35.39 -1.30 10.00
C SER A 456 35.30 -0.58 11.37
N ASN A 457 34.13 -0.07 11.75
CA ASN A 457 33.87 0.62 13.01
C ASN A 457 32.70 -0.06 13.75
N GLN A 458 32.94 -1.23 14.33
CA GLN A 458 31.92 -1.99 15.12
C GLN A 458 31.41 -1.25 16.38
N GLY A 459 31.92 -0.05 16.70
CA GLY A 459 31.50 0.75 17.85
C GLY A 459 30.19 1.53 17.64
N ASP A 460 29.91 2.04 16.42
CA ASP A 460 28.82 3.00 16.20
C ASP A 460 27.48 2.37 15.79
N VAL A 461 27.47 1.16 15.25
CA VAL A 461 26.25 0.49 14.84
C VAL A 461 25.54 -0.18 16.02
N GLN A 462 26.25 -0.59 17.06
CA GLN A 462 25.64 -1.14 18.29
C GLN A 462 24.98 -0.05 19.17
N SER A 463 25.41 1.20 19.08
CA SER A 463 24.75 2.32 19.79
C SER A 463 23.53 2.89 19.05
N ALA A 464 23.31 2.50 17.77
CA ALA A 464 22.22 2.96 16.94
C ALA A 464 21.08 1.91 16.80
N VAL A 465 21.24 0.75 17.37
CA VAL A 465 20.25 -0.32 17.52
C VAL A 465 19.94 -0.45 19.02
#